data_5380426cb363a18ab217543caf42fb9b
#
_entry.id   5380426cb363a18ab217543caf42fb9b
#
_cell.length_a   1.000
_cell.length_b   1.000
_cell.length_c   1.000
_cell.angle_alpha   90.00
_cell.angle_beta   90.00
_cell.angle_gamma   90.00
#
_symmetry.space_group_name_H-M   'P 1'
#
loop_
_entity.id
_entity.type
_entity.pdbx_description
1 polymer ?
#
loop_
_entity_poly.entity_id
_entity_poly.type
_entity_poly.pdbx_seq_one_letter_code
_entity_poly.pdbx_strand_id
1 'polypeptide(L)'
;YPSGGHGWGIREGFLYKNEMLDELTSWLRSFKVPHKDAIRVACIGNSITYGARIKNRDRDSYPAVLSRMLGEAYWVKNFGVSARTLLNKGDHPYMNEKAYQDALAFNPNIVVIKLGTNDSKSFNWKYKADFTKDLQTMVDAFKALPAQPKIYLCYPSKAYQTGDNINDDIISKQIIPMIKKVAKKNNLSVIDLHAAMDGMPQLFPDKIHPNEEGAKVMAKAVYQSLKK
;
A
#
# COMPACT_ATOMS: atom_id res chain seq x y z
N TYR A 1 -8.50 0.47 28.32
CA TYR A 1 -7.96 1.69 28.96
C TYR A 1 -7.83 1.41 30.46
N PRO A 2 -6.64 1.03 30.97
CA PRO A 2 -6.46 0.46 32.31
C PRO A 2 -6.80 1.41 33.49
N SER A 3 -6.79 2.71 33.28
CA SER A 3 -7.08 3.74 34.31
C SER A 3 -8.41 4.45 34.13
N GLY A 4 -9.25 3.97 33.19
CA GLY A 4 -10.58 4.52 32.95
C GLY A 4 -11.61 3.96 33.91
N GLY A 5 -12.31 4.82 34.64
CA GLY A 5 -13.48 4.42 35.42
C GLY A 5 -14.68 4.06 34.54
N HIS A 6 -15.77 3.59 35.13
CA HIS A 6 -17.01 3.30 34.46
C HIS A 6 -17.58 4.56 33.79
N GLY A 7 -17.58 4.66 32.47
CA GLY A 7 -18.16 5.82 31.78
C GLY A 7 -17.59 6.16 30.42
N TRP A 8 -16.97 5.23 29.72
CA TRP A 8 -16.57 5.35 28.31
C TRP A 8 -15.66 6.56 27.97
N GLY A 9 -14.96 7.12 28.94
CA GLY A 9 -13.96 8.17 28.72
C GLY A 9 -14.48 9.46 28.08
N ILE A 10 -15.78 9.71 28.10
CA ILE A 10 -16.38 10.91 27.50
C ILE A 10 -16.34 12.11 28.46
N ARG A 11 -16.08 11.88 29.76
CA ARG A 11 -15.99 12.94 30.75
C ARG A 11 -14.75 13.78 30.57
N GLU A 12 -14.87 15.09 30.80
CA GLU A 12 -13.75 15.99 30.88
C GLU A 12 -12.73 15.52 31.94
N GLY A 13 -11.42 15.52 31.59
CA GLY A 13 -10.37 15.02 32.49
C GLY A 13 -10.04 13.52 32.36
N PHE A 14 -10.68 12.75 31.50
CA PHE A 14 -10.28 11.37 31.26
C PHE A 14 -8.96 11.32 30.48
N LEU A 15 -7.95 10.64 31.05
CA LEU A 15 -6.58 10.63 30.49
C LEU A 15 -6.46 10.20 29.03
N TYR A 16 -7.32 9.28 28.58
CA TYR A 16 -7.30 8.71 27.24
C TYR A 16 -8.46 9.19 26.34
N LYS A 17 -9.09 10.32 26.70
CA LYS A 17 -10.27 10.85 26.00
C LYS A 17 -10.01 11.06 24.50
N ASN A 18 -8.89 11.68 24.17
CA ASN A 18 -8.54 11.97 22.77
C ASN A 18 -8.25 10.70 21.99
N GLU A 19 -7.47 9.76 22.56
CA GLU A 19 -7.18 8.47 21.93
C GLU A 19 -8.47 7.67 21.69
N MET A 20 -9.37 7.63 22.65
CA MET A 20 -10.62 6.93 22.53
C MET A 20 -11.56 7.59 21.51
N LEU A 21 -11.61 8.91 21.44
CA LEU A 21 -12.39 9.64 20.46
C LEU A 21 -11.83 9.43 19.05
N ASP A 22 -10.50 9.37 18.92
CA ASP A 22 -9.84 9.06 17.63
C ASP A 22 -10.13 7.62 17.19
N GLU A 23 -10.09 6.66 18.10
CA GLU A 23 -10.44 5.27 17.82
C GLU A 23 -11.92 5.15 17.44
N LEU A 24 -12.83 5.76 18.19
CA LEU A 24 -14.26 5.77 17.91
C LEU A 24 -14.56 6.44 16.57
N THR A 25 -13.93 7.57 16.30
CA THR A 25 -14.09 8.30 15.03
C THR A 25 -13.58 7.48 13.86
N SER A 26 -12.43 6.80 14.01
CA SER A 26 -11.87 5.91 13.01
C SER A 26 -12.79 4.73 12.75
N TRP A 27 -13.34 4.13 13.82
CA TRP A 27 -14.31 3.04 13.74
C TRP A 27 -15.61 3.47 13.05
N LEU A 28 -16.19 4.59 13.45
CA LEU A 28 -17.39 5.14 12.80
C LEU A 28 -17.16 5.46 11.31
N ARG A 29 -15.98 5.99 10.95
CA ARG A 29 -15.61 6.24 9.56
C ARG A 29 -15.45 4.96 8.74
N SER A 30 -15.09 3.85 9.36
CA SER A 30 -15.00 2.55 8.66
C SER A 30 -16.37 2.02 8.20
N PHE A 31 -17.45 2.45 8.86
CA PHE A 31 -18.84 2.14 8.49
C PHE A 31 -19.50 3.18 7.57
N LYS A 32 -18.84 4.33 7.32
CA LYS A 32 -19.40 5.29 6.36
C LYS A 32 -19.47 4.63 4.98
N VAL A 33 -20.67 4.47 4.49
CA VAL A 33 -20.88 4.21 3.06
C VAL A 33 -20.36 5.45 2.33
N PRO A 34 -19.36 5.30 1.48
CA PRO A 34 -18.82 6.44 0.75
C PRO A 34 -19.92 7.10 -0.08
N HIS A 35 -19.80 8.40 -0.30
CA HIS A 35 -20.71 9.09 -1.21
C HIS A 35 -20.75 8.34 -2.56
N LYS A 36 -21.92 8.19 -3.14
CA LYS A 36 -22.12 7.40 -4.39
C LYS A 36 -21.17 7.87 -5.52
N ASP A 37 -20.77 9.14 -5.53
CA ASP A 37 -19.89 9.74 -6.52
C ASP A 37 -18.42 9.84 -6.05
N ALA A 38 -18.06 9.19 -4.94
CA ALA A 38 -16.70 9.22 -4.42
C ALA A 38 -15.70 8.58 -5.42
N ILE A 39 -14.55 9.24 -5.59
CA ILE A 39 -13.46 8.73 -6.41
C ILE A 39 -12.88 7.48 -5.75
N ARG A 40 -13.03 6.33 -6.40
CA ARG A 40 -12.56 5.04 -5.88
C ARG A 40 -11.07 4.89 -6.11
N VAL A 41 -10.33 4.65 -5.02
CA VAL A 41 -8.88 4.43 -5.04
C VAL A 41 -8.58 3.02 -4.54
N ALA A 42 -7.94 2.21 -5.37
CA ALA A 42 -7.47 0.87 -5.02
C ALA A 42 -5.98 0.90 -4.69
N CYS A 43 -5.61 0.53 -3.46
CA CYS A 43 -4.23 0.33 -3.05
C CYS A 43 -3.86 -1.15 -3.15
N ILE A 44 -3.14 -1.52 -4.21
CA ILE A 44 -2.70 -2.88 -4.52
C ILE A 44 -1.32 -3.11 -3.93
N GLY A 45 -1.08 -4.26 -3.29
CA GLY A 45 0.26 -4.57 -2.81
C GLY A 45 0.38 -5.76 -1.88
N ASN A 46 1.54 -5.84 -1.25
CA ASN A 46 1.93 -6.91 -0.34
C ASN A 46 1.69 -6.54 1.14
N SER A 47 2.47 -7.16 2.06
CA SER A 47 2.40 -6.92 3.51
C SER A 47 2.51 -5.46 3.92
N ILE A 48 3.29 -4.66 3.20
CA ILE A 48 3.46 -3.24 3.50
C ILE A 48 2.17 -2.46 3.19
N THR A 49 1.49 -2.78 2.08
CA THR A 49 0.17 -2.21 1.76
C THR A 49 -0.89 -2.73 2.73
N TYR A 50 -0.86 -4.02 3.06
CA TYR A 50 -1.73 -4.62 4.07
C TYR A 50 -1.64 -3.90 5.41
N GLY A 51 -0.45 -3.42 5.80
CA GLY A 51 -0.17 -2.85 7.11
C GLY A 51 0.31 -3.89 8.11
N ALA A 52 1.11 -4.87 7.65
CA ALA A 52 1.71 -5.86 8.54
C ALA A 52 2.57 -5.19 9.61
N ARG A 53 2.48 -5.66 10.85
CA ARG A 53 3.12 -5.14 12.07
C ARG A 53 2.60 -3.79 12.56
N ILE A 54 1.65 -3.17 11.90
CA ILE A 54 0.94 -1.99 12.40
C ILE A 54 -0.16 -2.46 13.36
N LYS A 55 -0.14 -1.93 14.59
CA LYS A 55 -1.04 -2.35 15.67
C LYS A 55 -2.52 -2.19 15.29
N ASN A 56 -2.88 -1.05 14.73
CA ASN A 56 -4.23 -0.78 14.23
C ASN A 56 -4.14 -0.44 12.72
N ARG A 57 -4.07 -1.47 11.86
CA ARG A 57 -3.89 -1.28 10.42
C ARG A 57 -5.07 -0.55 9.75
N ASP A 58 -6.27 -0.66 10.31
CA ASP A 58 -7.46 -0.02 9.74
C ASP A 58 -7.46 1.49 9.99
N ARG A 59 -6.62 1.94 10.94
CA ARG A 59 -6.35 3.35 11.22
C ARG A 59 -5.01 3.82 10.65
N ASP A 60 -3.95 3.02 10.75
CA ASP A 60 -2.57 3.49 10.64
C ASP A 60 -1.79 2.89 9.46
N SER A 61 -2.36 1.93 8.69
CA SER A 61 -1.76 1.52 7.42
C SER A 61 -1.73 2.70 6.44
N TYR A 62 -0.76 2.72 5.50
CA TYR A 62 -0.67 3.84 4.57
C TYR A 62 -1.97 4.07 3.76
N PRO A 63 -2.75 3.05 3.33
CA PRO A 63 -4.02 3.30 2.68
C PRO A 63 -5.06 3.97 3.59
N ALA A 64 -5.08 3.61 4.88
CA ALA A 64 -5.98 4.22 5.85
C ALA A 64 -5.60 5.69 6.14
N VAL A 65 -4.29 5.96 6.29
CA VAL A 65 -3.78 7.34 6.42
C VAL A 65 -4.08 8.14 5.17
N LEU A 66 -3.85 7.58 3.97
CA LEU A 66 -4.16 8.20 2.69
C LEU A 66 -5.65 8.55 2.57
N SER A 67 -6.53 7.66 3.02
CA SER A 67 -7.98 7.89 3.04
C SER A 67 -8.34 9.14 3.84
N ARG A 68 -7.76 9.30 5.04
CA ARG A 68 -7.98 10.51 5.85
C ARG A 68 -7.44 11.77 5.20
N MET A 69 -6.27 11.68 4.55
CA MET A 69 -5.66 12.83 3.85
C MET A 69 -6.47 13.28 2.64
N LEU A 70 -7.06 12.34 1.90
CA LEU A 70 -7.87 12.62 0.71
C LEU A 70 -9.28 13.12 1.06
N GLY A 71 -9.81 12.75 2.23
CA GLY A 71 -11.12 13.16 2.69
C GLY A 71 -12.29 12.41 2.04
N GLU A 72 -13.52 12.90 2.26
CA GLU A 72 -14.77 12.19 1.94
C GLU A 72 -15.08 12.10 0.44
N ALA A 73 -14.45 12.92 -0.38
CA ALA A 73 -14.57 12.85 -1.83
C ALA A 73 -13.90 11.58 -2.44
N TYR A 74 -13.14 10.84 -1.63
CA TYR A 74 -12.42 9.65 -2.07
C TYR A 74 -12.81 8.42 -1.24
N TRP A 75 -12.94 7.30 -1.93
CA TRP A 75 -13.12 5.99 -1.32
C TRP A 75 -11.87 5.14 -1.52
N VAL A 76 -10.99 5.16 -0.52
CA VAL A 76 -9.74 4.38 -0.56
C VAL A 76 -9.97 2.99 0.01
N LYS A 77 -9.63 1.95 -0.75
CA LYS A 77 -9.63 0.56 -0.28
C LYS A 77 -8.25 -0.05 -0.30
N ASN A 78 -7.96 -0.79 0.78
CA ASN A 78 -6.74 -1.55 0.94
C ASN A 78 -6.94 -2.97 0.41
N PHE A 79 -6.27 -3.31 -0.68
CA PHE A 79 -6.22 -4.65 -1.28
C PHE A 79 -4.87 -5.32 -1.07
N GLY A 80 -4.10 -4.91 -0.07
CA GLY A 80 -2.83 -5.51 0.29
C GLY A 80 -2.99 -6.92 0.84
N VAL A 81 -2.12 -7.85 0.44
CA VAL A 81 -2.05 -9.22 0.96
C VAL A 81 -0.59 -9.55 1.31
N SER A 82 -0.36 -9.99 2.55
CA SER A 82 1.01 -10.27 3.02
C SER A 82 1.71 -11.37 2.21
N ALA A 83 3.03 -11.23 2.05
CA ALA A 83 3.94 -12.14 1.36
C ALA A 83 3.78 -12.25 -0.17
N ARG A 84 2.87 -11.50 -0.81
CA ARG A 84 2.57 -11.67 -2.24
C ARG A 84 3.63 -11.07 -3.15
N THR A 85 3.88 -11.77 -4.25
CA THR A 85 4.78 -11.39 -5.35
C THR A 85 3.99 -10.79 -6.52
N LEU A 86 4.64 -9.97 -7.33
CA LEU A 86 4.17 -9.61 -8.65
C LEU A 86 4.33 -10.78 -9.62
N LEU A 87 5.48 -11.47 -9.53
CA LEU A 87 5.80 -12.63 -10.36
C LEU A 87 4.75 -13.73 -10.21
N ASN A 88 4.14 -14.13 -11.31
CA ASN A 88 3.17 -15.23 -11.36
C ASN A 88 3.78 -16.61 -11.08
N LYS A 89 5.10 -16.75 -11.25
CA LYS A 89 5.87 -17.93 -10.87
C LYS A 89 6.50 -17.84 -9.48
N GLY A 90 6.24 -16.76 -8.74
CA GLY A 90 6.70 -16.59 -7.37
C GLY A 90 5.99 -17.53 -6.41
N ASP A 91 6.46 -17.54 -5.15
CA ASP A 91 5.91 -18.41 -4.10
C ASP A 91 4.42 -18.14 -3.81
N HIS A 92 3.99 -16.88 -3.89
CA HIS A 92 2.63 -16.46 -3.60
C HIS A 92 2.18 -15.34 -4.56
N PRO A 93 1.77 -15.66 -5.81
CA PRO A 93 1.39 -14.67 -6.81
C PRO A 93 0.16 -13.84 -6.39
N TYR A 94 0.28 -12.52 -6.41
CA TYR A 94 -0.82 -11.61 -6.05
C TYR A 94 -2.03 -11.77 -6.99
N MET A 95 -1.82 -12.01 -8.28
CA MET A 95 -2.90 -12.17 -9.26
C MET A 95 -3.77 -13.41 -9.02
N ASN A 96 -3.33 -14.35 -8.17
CA ASN A 96 -4.13 -15.51 -7.76
C ASN A 96 -5.02 -15.24 -6.53
N GLU A 97 -4.89 -14.06 -5.90
CA GLU A 97 -5.61 -13.73 -4.68
C GLU A 97 -7.02 -13.20 -4.95
N LYS A 98 -7.93 -13.52 -4.03
CA LYS A 98 -9.27 -12.93 -4.02
C LYS A 98 -9.20 -11.40 -3.98
N ALA A 99 -8.24 -10.83 -3.25
CA ALA A 99 -8.04 -9.38 -3.18
C ALA A 99 -7.78 -8.74 -4.56
N TYR A 100 -7.11 -9.44 -5.48
CA TYR A 100 -6.94 -8.97 -6.86
C TYR A 100 -8.27 -8.94 -7.60
N GLN A 101 -9.07 -10.00 -7.50
CA GLN A 101 -10.40 -10.05 -8.12
C GLN A 101 -11.35 -8.98 -7.53
N ASP A 102 -11.31 -8.82 -6.20
CA ASP A 102 -12.09 -7.80 -5.51
C ASP A 102 -11.67 -6.38 -5.93
N ALA A 103 -10.38 -6.15 -6.18
CA ALA A 103 -9.87 -4.87 -6.67
C ALA A 103 -10.33 -4.57 -8.11
N LEU A 104 -10.38 -5.57 -8.97
CA LEU A 104 -10.95 -5.42 -10.32
C LEU A 104 -12.46 -5.15 -10.25
N ALA A 105 -13.20 -5.93 -9.44
CA ALA A 105 -14.64 -5.76 -9.23
C ALA A 105 -14.99 -4.41 -8.59
N PHE A 106 -14.10 -3.83 -7.80
CA PHE A 106 -14.25 -2.49 -7.24
C PHE A 106 -14.31 -1.40 -8.31
N ASN A 107 -13.83 -1.70 -9.51
CA ASN A 107 -13.82 -0.80 -10.68
C ASN A 107 -13.29 0.60 -10.31
N PRO A 108 -12.04 0.71 -9.81
CA PRO A 108 -11.49 1.94 -9.25
C PRO A 108 -11.32 3.03 -10.32
N ASN A 109 -11.32 4.29 -9.89
CA ASN A 109 -10.93 5.44 -10.73
C ASN A 109 -9.41 5.70 -10.67
N ILE A 110 -8.79 5.27 -9.56
CA ILE A 110 -7.34 5.39 -9.34
C ILE A 110 -6.82 4.05 -8.80
N VAL A 111 -5.69 3.58 -9.35
CA VAL A 111 -5.00 2.38 -8.89
C VAL A 111 -3.57 2.72 -8.51
N VAL A 112 -3.16 2.35 -7.30
CA VAL A 112 -1.80 2.49 -6.79
C VAL A 112 -1.23 1.09 -6.60
N ILE A 113 -0.26 0.69 -7.44
CA ILE A 113 0.33 -0.66 -7.44
C ILE A 113 1.69 -0.63 -6.77
N LYS A 114 1.82 -1.31 -5.63
CA LYS A 114 3.05 -1.43 -4.83
C LYS A 114 3.40 -2.91 -4.60
N LEU A 115 4.01 -3.54 -5.58
CA LEU A 115 4.52 -4.92 -5.54
C LEU A 115 6.02 -4.94 -5.89
N GLY A 116 6.68 -6.09 -5.77
CA GLY A 116 8.09 -6.27 -6.09
C GLY A 116 8.98 -6.54 -4.88
N THR A 117 8.53 -6.24 -3.66
CA THR A 117 9.34 -6.48 -2.45
C THR A 117 9.62 -7.97 -2.24
N ASN A 118 8.59 -8.84 -2.30
CA ASN A 118 8.77 -10.28 -2.12
C ASN A 118 9.42 -10.97 -3.32
N ASP A 119 9.33 -10.34 -4.48
CA ASP A 119 9.99 -10.78 -5.71
C ASP A 119 11.52 -10.77 -5.56
N SER A 120 12.07 -9.90 -4.70
CA SER A 120 13.51 -9.78 -4.46
C SER A 120 14.13 -10.96 -3.69
N LYS A 121 13.32 -11.87 -3.13
CA LYS A 121 13.82 -13.11 -2.53
C LYS A 121 14.51 -13.96 -3.59
N SER A 122 15.65 -14.55 -3.26
CA SER A 122 16.48 -15.30 -4.23
C SER A 122 15.71 -16.38 -4.99
N PHE A 123 14.86 -17.12 -4.28
CA PHE A 123 14.05 -18.20 -4.86
C PHE A 123 12.87 -17.70 -5.74
N ASN A 124 12.45 -16.46 -5.61
CA ASN A 124 11.48 -15.80 -6.50
C ASN A 124 12.20 -15.15 -7.67
N TRP A 125 13.34 -14.47 -7.39
CA TRP A 125 14.03 -13.67 -8.40
C TRP A 125 14.68 -14.50 -9.52
N LYS A 126 14.80 -15.81 -9.35
CA LYS A 126 15.16 -16.72 -10.45
C LYS A 126 14.21 -16.62 -11.66
N TYR A 127 12.99 -16.15 -11.46
CA TYR A 127 11.99 -15.93 -12.51
C TYR A 127 11.95 -14.48 -13.03
N LYS A 128 12.97 -13.67 -12.75
CA LYS A 128 13.04 -12.23 -13.09
C LYS A 128 12.74 -11.89 -14.55
N ALA A 129 12.98 -12.82 -15.48
CA ALA A 129 12.69 -12.63 -16.91
C ALA A 129 11.20 -12.36 -17.18
N ASP A 130 10.31 -12.84 -16.32
CA ASP A 130 8.87 -12.67 -16.44
C ASP A 130 8.33 -11.38 -15.79
N PHE A 131 9.14 -10.70 -14.96
CA PHE A 131 8.68 -9.59 -14.11
C PHE A 131 8.00 -8.46 -14.90
N THR A 132 8.60 -7.99 -15.99
CA THR A 132 8.01 -6.92 -16.81
C THR A 132 6.76 -7.36 -17.54
N LYS A 133 6.67 -8.63 -17.93
CA LYS A 133 5.47 -9.22 -18.57
C LYS A 133 4.33 -9.30 -17.56
N ASP A 134 4.61 -9.82 -16.37
CA ASP A 134 3.59 -9.97 -15.33
C ASP A 134 3.07 -8.60 -14.85
N LEU A 135 3.96 -7.59 -14.71
CA LEU A 135 3.53 -6.22 -14.43
C LEU A 135 2.68 -5.62 -15.55
N GLN A 136 3.05 -5.86 -16.81
CA GLN A 136 2.26 -5.41 -17.97
C GLN A 136 0.87 -6.06 -17.94
N THR A 137 0.78 -7.36 -17.70
CA THR A 137 -0.50 -8.08 -17.58
C THR A 137 -1.41 -7.46 -16.52
N MET A 138 -0.87 -7.13 -15.34
CA MET A 138 -1.64 -6.46 -14.28
C MET A 138 -2.10 -5.06 -14.71
N VAL A 139 -1.23 -4.27 -15.33
CA VAL A 139 -1.57 -2.94 -15.86
C VAL A 139 -2.68 -3.04 -16.92
N ASP A 140 -2.59 -3.98 -17.84
CA ASP A 140 -3.56 -4.16 -18.92
C ASP A 140 -4.93 -4.56 -18.36
N ALA A 141 -4.97 -5.42 -17.33
CA ALA A 141 -6.20 -5.80 -16.65
C ALA A 141 -6.92 -4.59 -16.02
N PHE A 142 -6.19 -3.69 -15.37
CA PHE A 142 -6.79 -2.48 -14.81
C PHE A 142 -7.18 -1.47 -15.90
N LYS A 143 -6.40 -1.34 -16.98
CA LYS A 143 -6.75 -0.47 -18.13
C LYS A 143 -8.04 -0.89 -18.83
N ALA A 144 -8.33 -2.20 -18.83
CA ALA A 144 -9.54 -2.75 -19.45
C ALA A 144 -10.82 -2.49 -18.64
N LEU A 145 -10.73 -1.96 -17.43
CA LEU A 145 -11.91 -1.70 -16.60
C LEU A 145 -12.77 -0.57 -17.16
N PRO A 146 -14.10 -0.62 -16.99
CA PRO A 146 -15.03 0.42 -17.45
C PRO A 146 -14.68 1.83 -16.91
N ALA A 147 -14.15 1.93 -15.70
CA ALA A 147 -13.75 3.20 -15.11
C ALA A 147 -12.47 3.80 -15.74
N GLN A 148 -11.73 3.04 -16.56
CA GLN A 148 -10.46 3.48 -17.18
C GLN A 148 -9.53 4.19 -16.19
N PRO A 149 -9.08 3.52 -15.13
CA PRO A 149 -8.43 4.16 -14.00
C PRO A 149 -7.12 4.85 -14.36
N LYS A 150 -6.81 5.96 -13.66
CA LYS A 150 -5.45 6.49 -13.61
C LYS A 150 -4.59 5.54 -12.77
N ILE A 151 -3.57 4.96 -13.38
CA ILE A 151 -2.70 3.95 -12.75
C ILE A 151 -1.38 4.59 -12.33
N TYR A 152 -0.98 4.35 -11.08
CA TYR A 152 0.29 4.74 -10.53
C TYR A 152 1.09 3.48 -10.16
N LEU A 153 2.31 3.37 -10.68
CA LEU A 153 3.25 2.34 -10.29
C LEU A 153 4.16 2.87 -9.18
N CYS A 154 4.24 2.16 -8.05
CA CYS A 154 5.16 2.52 -6.99
C CYS A 154 6.47 1.74 -7.13
N TYR A 155 7.61 2.40 -6.95
CA TYR A 155 8.81 1.66 -6.59
C TYR A 155 8.60 1.06 -5.19
N PRO A 156 9.03 -0.20 -4.95
CA PRO A 156 8.98 -0.77 -3.61
C PRO A 156 9.70 0.15 -2.60
N SER A 157 9.17 0.24 -1.39
CA SER A 157 9.85 0.97 -0.31
C SER A 157 11.23 0.37 -0.06
N LYS A 158 12.14 1.19 0.46
CA LYS A 158 13.47 0.76 0.91
C LYS A 158 13.34 -0.45 1.84
N ALA A 159 14.21 -1.44 1.66
CA ALA A 159 14.46 -2.49 2.63
C ALA A 159 15.86 -2.30 3.19
N TYR A 160 15.99 -2.30 4.53
CA TYR A 160 17.28 -2.07 5.19
C TYR A 160 18.03 -3.38 5.43
N GLN A 161 17.96 -4.25 4.42
CA GLN A 161 18.69 -5.53 4.41
C GLN A 161 18.96 -6.01 2.99
N THR A 162 19.94 -6.92 2.88
CA THR A 162 20.31 -7.66 1.68
C THR A 162 20.41 -9.16 2.03
N GLY A 163 20.60 -10.01 1.04
CA GLY A 163 20.72 -11.47 1.23
C GLY A 163 19.64 -12.26 0.52
N ASP A 164 19.42 -13.51 0.92
CA ASP A 164 18.52 -14.45 0.23
C ASP A 164 17.03 -14.18 0.46
N ASN A 165 16.70 -13.49 1.54
CA ASN A 165 15.34 -13.03 1.80
C ASN A 165 15.09 -11.69 1.06
N ILE A 166 14.27 -10.78 1.57
CA ILE A 166 14.08 -9.47 0.95
C ILE A 166 15.43 -8.79 0.75
N ASN A 167 15.71 -8.36 -0.47
CA ASN A 167 17.02 -7.87 -0.88
C ASN A 167 16.92 -6.50 -1.56
N ASP A 168 17.42 -5.45 -0.87
CA ASP A 168 17.36 -4.09 -1.38
C ASP A 168 18.24 -3.85 -2.61
N ASP A 169 19.34 -4.58 -2.77
CA ASP A 169 20.17 -4.49 -3.99
C ASP A 169 19.39 -4.98 -5.23
N ILE A 170 18.61 -6.05 -5.08
CA ILE A 170 17.73 -6.53 -6.15
C ILE A 170 16.61 -5.52 -6.40
N ILE A 171 16.01 -4.98 -5.34
CA ILE A 171 14.96 -3.96 -5.47
C ILE A 171 15.48 -2.75 -6.23
N SER A 172 16.55 -2.15 -5.75
CA SER A 172 17.06 -0.88 -6.27
C SER A 172 17.70 -1.02 -7.66
N LYS A 173 18.52 -2.07 -7.86
CA LYS A 173 19.34 -2.23 -9.07
C LYS A 173 18.62 -2.98 -10.20
N GLN A 174 17.57 -3.75 -9.92
CA GLN A 174 16.92 -4.58 -10.93
C GLN A 174 15.41 -4.34 -11.02
N ILE A 175 14.65 -4.41 -9.90
CA ILE A 175 13.18 -4.29 -9.90
C ILE A 175 12.75 -2.87 -10.28
N ILE A 176 13.32 -1.85 -9.65
CA ILE A 176 13.00 -0.44 -9.95
C ILE A 176 13.21 -0.09 -11.43
N PRO A 177 14.34 -0.41 -12.08
CA PRO A 177 14.51 -0.22 -13.52
C PRO A 177 13.45 -0.93 -14.38
N MET A 178 13.01 -2.14 -14.00
CA MET A 178 11.96 -2.86 -14.70
C MET A 178 10.58 -2.19 -14.57
N ILE A 179 10.22 -1.72 -13.36
CA ILE A 179 9.00 -0.95 -13.14
C ILE A 179 9.03 0.35 -13.95
N LYS A 180 10.16 1.08 -13.94
CA LYS A 180 10.37 2.30 -14.74
C LYS A 180 10.17 2.06 -16.22
N LYS A 181 10.67 0.92 -16.75
CA LYS A 181 10.49 0.52 -18.15
C LYS A 181 9.01 0.34 -18.51
N VAL A 182 8.24 -0.38 -17.66
CA VAL A 182 6.80 -0.60 -17.89
C VAL A 182 6.02 0.71 -17.75
N ALA A 183 6.34 1.54 -16.75
CA ALA A 183 5.73 2.86 -16.59
C ALA A 183 5.93 3.73 -17.84
N LYS A 184 7.16 3.84 -18.34
CA LYS A 184 7.49 4.61 -19.55
C LYS A 184 6.74 4.10 -20.77
N LYS A 185 6.74 2.77 -20.99
CA LYS A 185 6.03 2.14 -22.13
C LYS A 185 4.55 2.47 -22.14
N ASN A 186 3.94 2.58 -20.96
CA ASN A 186 2.51 2.77 -20.78
C ASN A 186 2.09 4.22 -20.50
N ASN A 187 3.03 5.17 -20.46
CA ASN A 187 2.83 6.57 -20.06
C ASN A 187 2.17 6.68 -18.69
N LEU A 188 2.63 5.89 -17.72
CA LEU A 188 2.12 5.87 -16.35
C LEU A 188 2.98 6.70 -15.41
N SER A 189 2.33 7.31 -14.42
CA SER A 189 3.01 8.01 -13.33
C SER A 189 3.68 7.02 -12.38
N VAL A 190 4.85 7.40 -11.86
CA VAL A 190 5.58 6.63 -10.86
C VAL A 190 5.59 7.39 -9.53
N ILE A 191 5.42 6.63 -8.43
CA ILE A 191 5.58 7.10 -7.06
C ILE A 191 6.84 6.45 -6.49
N ASP A 192 7.86 7.25 -6.24
CA ASP A 192 9.14 6.76 -5.71
C ASP A 192 9.08 6.61 -4.18
N LEU A 193 8.54 5.47 -3.73
CA LEU A 193 8.52 5.14 -2.30
C LEU A 193 9.90 4.68 -1.80
N HIS A 194 10.80 4.25 -2.70
CA HIS A 194 12.15 3.86 -2.31
C HIS A 194 12.95 5.09 -1.85
N ALA A 195 12.96 6.15 -2.66
CA ALA A 195 13.63 7.40 -2.30
C ALA A 195 12.91 8.12 -1.14
N ALA A 196 11.58 8.09 -1.10
CA ALA A 196 10.80 8.72 -0.03
C ALA A 196 11.09 8.11 1.37
N MET A 197 11.58 6.88 1.42
CA MET A 197 11.87 6.14 2.65
C MET A 197 13.38 5.95 2.89
N ASP A 198 14.24 6.48 2.02
CA ASP A 198 15.69 6.36 2.18
C ASP A 198 16.21 7.19 3.37
N GLY A 199 17.26 6.70 4.03
CA GLY A 199 17.82 7.35 5.23
C GLY A 199 16.97 7.25 6.50
N MET A 200 15.91 6.42 6.52
CA MET A 200 14.96 6.32 7.64
C MET A 200 14.90 4.90 8.26
N PRO A 201 16.04 4.24 8.61
CA PRO A 201 16.02 2.87 9.12
C PRO A 201 15.23 2.72 10.43
N GLN A 202 15.14 3.78 11.23
CA GLN A 202 14.38 3.81 12.48
C GLN A 202 12.86 3.61 12.29
N LEU A 203 12.36 3.82 11.08
CA LEU A 203 10.95 3.59 10.74
C LEU A 203 10.66 2.13 10.35
N PHE A 204 11.67 1.26 10.31
CA PHE A 204 11.59 -0.14 9.90
C PHE A 204 12.08 -1.09 11.00
N PRO A 205 11.26 -1.38 12.02
CA PRO A 205 11.69 -2.19 13.18
C PRO A 205 12.27 -3.56 12.82
N ASP A 206 11.81 -4.18 11.72
CA ASP A 206 12.31 -5.45 11.19
C ASP A 206 13.10 -5.30 9.88
N LYS A 207 13.52 -4.08 9.55
CA LYS A 207 14.26 -3.71 8.34
C LYS A 207 13.45 -3.80 7.02
N ILE A 208 12.19 -4.21 7.06
CA ILE A 208 11.34 -4.44 5.88
C ILE A 208 10.01 -3.69 5.98
N HIS A 209 9.32 -3.82 7.12
CA HIS A 209 7.99 -3.27 7.30
C HIS A 209 8.05 -1.92 8.02
N PRO A 210 7.50 -0.87 7.43
CA PRO A 210 7.42 0.42 8.10
C PRO A 210 6.44 0.35 9.30
N ASN A 211 6.80 1.05 10.37
CA ASN A 211 5.91 1.32 11.48
C ASN A 211 4.86 2.39 11.10
N GLU A 212 4.04 2.82 12.07
CA GLU A 212 2.97 3.81 11.86
C GLU A 212 3.50 5.13 11.28
N GLU A 213 4.66 5.61 11.74
CA GLU A 213 5.27 6.84 11.22
C GLU A 213 5.77 6.64 9.77
N GLY A 214 6.36 5.48 9.48
CA GLY A 214 6.74 5.12 8.11
C GLY A 214 5.53 5.01 7.18
N ALA A 215 4.40 4.48 7.65
CA ALA A 215 3.16 4.45 6.90
C ALA A 215 2.63 5.85 6.57
N LYS A 216 2.79 6.83 7.48
CA LYS A 216 2.44 8.24 7.23
C LYS A 216 3.33 8.86 6.14
N VAL A 217 4.63 8.57 6.14
CA VAL A 217 5.56 9.04 5.09
C VAL A 217 5.12 8.48 3.73
N MET A 218 4.81 7.18 3.65
CA MET A 218 4.31 6.56 2.42
C MET A 218 2.99 7.20 1.95
N ALA A 219 2.03 7.36 2.86
CA ALA A 219 0.74 7.98 2.54
C ALA A 219 0.91 9.40 1.99
N LYS A 220 1.82 10.20 2.57
CA LYS A 220 2.14 11.55 2.11
C LYS A 220 2.72 11.55 0.69
N ALA A 221 3.64 10.63 0.37
CA ALA A 221 4.21 10.50 -0.96
C ALA A 221 3.16 10.12 -2.01
N VAL A 222 2.27 9.18 -1.67
CA VAL A 222 1.13 8.81 -2.53
C VAL A 222 0.20 10.00 -2.70
N TYR A 223 -0.25 10.64 -1.62
CA TYR A 223 -1.14 11.80 -1.64
C TYR A 223 -0.62 12.91 -2.55
N GLN A 224 0.66 13.28 -2.41
CA GLN A 224 1.28 14.33 -3.23
C GLN A 224 1.28 13.97 -4.72
N SER A 225 1.41 12.68 -5.05
CA SER A 225 1.39 12.21 -6.43
C SER A 225 -0.02 12.21 -7.03
N LEU A 226 -1.05 11.93 -6.21
CA LEU A 226 -2.44 11.94 -6.65
C LEU A 226 -3.00 13.36 -6.87
N LYS A 227 -2.42 14.38 -6.24
CA LYS A 227 -2.84 15.78 -6.33
C LYS A 227 -2.14 16.58 -7.46
N LYS A 228 -1.15 15.97 -8.14
CA LYS A 228 -0.54 16.49 -9.36
C LYS A 228 -1.39 16.15 -10.58
#